data_a761420dfa43817e5630e11362af4fed
#
_entry.id   a761420dfa43817e5630e11362af4fed
#
_cell.length_a   1.000
_cell.length_b   1.000
_cell.length_c   1.000
_cell.angle_alpha   90.00
_cell.angle_beta   90.00
_cell.angle_gamma   90.00
#
_symmetry.space_group_name_H-M   'P 1'
#
loop_
_entity.id
_entity.type
_entity.pdbx_description
1 polymer ?
#
loop_
_entity_poly.entity_id
_entity_poly.type
_entity_poly.pdbx_seq_one_letter_code
_entity_poly.pdbx_strand_id
1 'polypeptide(L)'
;MACNGLHPRVGIFAIISDEEGRILIGRRLSPLGKGHWGFPGGHLEQGEDFFDCVERETLEETGLQIRATKVIGLTNDKFPELNKHYVTVFTRCVRKDANQEPQRLEPNKCEGWSWKSWQEIKSMANRESGSQELFLPVENLVRENPQLDMETSSS
;
A
#
# COMPACT_ATOMS: atom_id res chain seq x y z
N MET A 1 -6.37 -9.71 -30.05
CA MET A 1 -7.29 -9.43 -28.93
C MET A 1 -7.53 -7.93 -28.86
N ALA A 2 -8.76 -7.52 -29.02
CA ALA A 2 -9.08 -6.09 -28.99
C ALA A 2 -9.16 -5.63 -27.55
N CYS A 3 -8.28 -4.72 -27.19
CA CYS A 3 -8.33 -4.06 -25.89
C CYS A 3 -9.03 -2.72 -26.07
N ASN A 4 -10.22 -2.57 -25.59
CA ASN A 4 -11.03 -1.35 -25.74
C ASN A 4 -10.50 -0.20 -24.88
N GLY A 5 -9.17 -0.04 -24.76
CA GLY A 5 -8.56 0.98 -23.92
C GLY A 5 -8.64 0.69 -22.43
N LEU A 6 -9.27 -0.44 -22.04
CA LEU A 6 -9.40 -0.84 -20.65
C LEU A 6 -8.40 -1.96 -20.38
N HIS A 7 -7.39 -1.65 -19.61
CA HIS A 7 -6.36 -2.60 -19.21
C HIS A 7 -6.23 -2.62 -17.71
N PRO A 8 -5.88 -3.75 -17.12
CA PRO A 8 -5.43 -3.73 -15.72
C PRO A 8 -4.26 -2.79 -15.56
N ARG A 9 -4.27 -2.00 -14.51
CA ARG A 9 -3.17 -1.10 -14.19
C ARG A 9 -2.32 -1.71 -13.10
N VAL A 10 -1.09 -1.27 -13.01
CA VAL A 10 -0.16 -1.76 -12.00
C VAL A 10 0.01 -0.68 -10.93
N GLY A 11 -0.30 -1.03 -9.69
CA GLY A 11 -0.04 -0.19 -8.54
C GLY A 11 1.14 -0.73 -7.77
N ILE A 12 1.97 0.16 -7.22
CA ILE A 12 3.10 -0.23 -6.38
C ILE A 12 2.89 0.37 -5.01
N PHE A 13 2.86 -0.46 -3.98
CA PHE A 13 2.64 -0.02 -2.60
C PHE A 13 3.88 -0.28 -1.75
N ALA A 14 4.12 0.65 -0.81
CA ALA A 14 5.24 0.59 0.11
C ALA A 14 4.79 0.06 1.46
N ILE A 15 5.40 -1.01 1.91
CA ILE A 15 5.26 -1.47 3.29
C ILE A 15 6.50 -0.99 4.02
N ILE A 16 6.35 0.15 4.70
CA ILE A 16 7.44 0.85 5.37
C ILE A 16 7.39 0.48 6.84
N SER A 17 8.47 -0.10 7.37
CA SER A 17 8.54 -0.44 8.79
C SER A 17 9.44 0.54 9.55
N ASP A 18 9.04 0.84 10.78
CA ASP A 18 9.88 1.60 11.69
C ASP A 18 10.76 0.63 12.53
N GLU A 19 11.48 1.18 13.50
CA GLU A 19 12.42 0.38 14.32
C GLU A 19 11.69 -0.61 15.24
N GLU A 20 10.40 -0.37 15.50
CA GLU A 20 9.58 -1.24 16.34
C GLU A 20 8.78 -2.23 15.52
N GLY A 21 8.99 -2.27 14.20
CA GLY A 21 8.27 -3.17 13.32
C GLY A 21 6.87 -2.70 12.95
N ARG A 22 6.51 -1.46 13.29
CA ARG A 22 5.20 -0.91 12.93
C ARG A 22 5.23 -0.45 11.48
N ILE A 23 4.07 -0.54 10.84
CA ILE A 23 3.90 -0.29 9.40
C ILE A 23 3.13 1.01 9.20
N LEU A 24 3.56 1.81 8.24
CA LEU A 24 2.89 3.06 7.89
C LEU A 24 1.64 2.78 7.07
N ILE A 25 0.51 3.29 7.54
CA ILE A 25 -0.78 3.08 6.88
C ILE A 25 -1.63 4.35 7.04
N GLY A 26 -2.50 4.61 6.07
CA GLY A 26 -3.35 5.78 6.11
C GLY A 26 -4.74 5.49 5.59
N ARG A 27 -5.71 6.26 6.04
CA ARG A 27 -7.09 6.12 5.61
C ARG A 27 -7.31 6.94 4.35
N ARG A 28 -7.80 6.27 3.32
CA ARG A 28 -7.93 6.86 1.98
C ARG A 28 -9.11 7.81 1.89
N LEU A 29 -8.93 8.88 1.14
CA LEU A 29 -10.01 9.82 0.78
C LEU A 29 -10.25 9.84 -0.73
N SER A 30 -9.38 9.21 -1.52
CA SER A 30 -9.57 9.08 -2.97
C SER A 30 -10.83 8.25 -3.26
N PRO A 31 -11.53 8.51 -4.38
CA PRO A 31 -12.76 7.77 -4.69
C PRO A 31 -12.59 6.26 -4.67
N LEU A 32 -11.48 5.74 -5.19
CA LEU A 32 -11.18 4.32 -5.11
C LEU A 32 -10.74 4.00 -3.69
N GLY A 33 -11.52 3.22 -2.98
CA GLY A 33 -11.21 2.80 -1.61
C GLY A 33 -11.42 3.87 -0.55
N LYS A 34 -12.27 4.84 -0.80
CA LYS A 34 -12.53 5.90 0.17
C LYS A 34 -12.99 5.34 1.51
N GLY A 35 -12.33 5.79 2.59
CA GLY A 35 -12.65 5.34 3.94
C GLY A 35 -11.91 4.09 4.36
N HIS A 36 -11.15 3.45 3.46
CA HIS A 36 -10.40 2.24 3.76
C HIS A 36 -8.92 2.55 4.00
N TRP A 37 -8.27 1.69 4.76
CA TRP A 37 -6.87 1.86 5.13
C TRP A 37 -5.95 1.22 4.09
N GLY A 38 -4.94 1.97 3.65
CA GLY A 38 -3.98 1.50 2.66
C GLY A 38 -2.58 2.03 2.90
N PHE A 39 -1.63 1.48 2.16
CA PHE A 39 -0.22 1.87 2.24
C PHE A 39 0.07 3.03 1.27
N PRO A 40 1.17 3.77 1.48
CA PRO A 40 1.61 4.73 0.47
C PRO A 40 1.95 4.01 -0.84
N GLY A 41 1.70 4.65 -1.96
CA GLY A 41 2.02 4.10 -3.26
C GLY A 41 1.20 4.74 -4.36
N GLY A 42 1.34 4.23 -5.56
CA GLY A 42 0.63 4.77 -6.70
C GLY A 42 0.86 3.95 -7.95
N HIS A 43 0.54 4.56 -9.07
CA HIS A 43 0.57 3.87 -10.37
C HIS A 43 1.97 3.82 -10.95
N LEU A 44 2.34 2.63 -11.43
CA LEU A 44 3.56 2.46 -12.21
C LEU A 44 3.41 3.21 -13.53
N GLU A 45 4.40 4.03 -13.85
CA GLU A 45 4.42 4.76 -15.12
C GLU A 45 5.23 3.99 -16.17
N GLN A 46 4.93 4.26 -17.43
CA GLN A 46 5.62 3.61 -18.53
C GLN A 46 7.14 3.79 -18.41
N GLY A 47 7.86 2.67 -18.44
CA GLY A 47 9.33 2.69 -18.39
C GLY A 47 9.91 2.82 -16.99
N GLU A 48 9.08 2.87 -15.96
CA GLU A 48 9.53 3.05 -14.59
C GLU A 48 9.78 1.70 -13.91
N ASP A 49 10.84 1.61 -13.12
CA ASP A 49 11.10 0.42 -12.30
C ASP A 49 10.22 0.46 -11.05
N PHE A 50 9.89 -0.71 -10.51
CA PHE A 50 9.03 -0.82 -9.32
C PHE A 50 9.56 0.00 -8.14
N PHE A 51 10.85 -0.11 -7.86
CA PHE A 51 11.45 0.58 -6.70
C PHE A 51 11.46 2.09 -6.89
N ASP A 52 11.77 2.55 -8.10
CA ASP A 52 11.73 3.99 -8.40
C ASP A 52 10.31 4.54 -8.26
N CYS A 53 9.32 3.77 -8.69
CA CYS A 53 7.91 4.16 -8.58
C CYS A 53 7.49 4.34 -7.13
N VAL A 54 7.76 3.34 -6.30
CA VAL A 54 7.29 3.38 -4.91
C VAL A 54 8.04 4.45 -4.11
N GLU A 55 9.30 4.67 -4.42
CA GLU A 55 10.08 5.72 -3.77
C GLU A 55 9.57 7.10 -4.15
N ARG A 56 9.25 7.29 -5.43
CA ARG A 56 8.68 8.55 -5.94
C ARG A 56 7.30 8.82 -5.32
N GLU A 57 6.40 7.84 -5.40
CA GLU A 57 5.04 8.01 -4.88
C GLU A 57 5.02 8.26 -3.38
N THR A 58 5.86 7.55 -2.63
CA THR A 58 5.93 7.72 -1.19
C THR A 58 6.44 9.13 -0.84
N LEU A 59 7.43 9.63 -1.57
CA LEU A 59 7.94 10.98 -1.37
C LEU A 59 6.85 12.02 -1.62
N GLU A 60 6.10 11.85 -2.70
CA GLU A 60 5.00 12.77 -3.05
C GLU A 60 3.89 12.79 -2.00
N GLU A 61 3.55 11.63 -1.46
CA GLU A 61 2.41 11.50 -0.53
C GLU A 61 2.77 11.79 0.91
N THR A 62 3.98 11.45 1.34
CA THR A 62 4.36 11.49 2.76
C THR A 62 5.57 12.36 3.05
N GLY A 63 6.33 12.75 2.04
CA GLY A 63 7.60 13.44 2.23
C GLY A 63 8.74 12.54 2.67
N LEU A 64 8.48 11.26 2.91
CA LEU A 64 9.52 10.34 3.36
C LEU A 64 10.44 9.94 2.22
N GLN A 65 11.73 9.98 2.50
CA GLN A 65 12.74 9.36 1.63
C GLN A 65 12.92 7.92 2.09
N ILE A 66 12.58 7.00 1.23
CA ILE A 66 12.64 5.57 1.54
C ILE A 66 13.56 4.85 0.58
N ARG A 67 13.97 3.66 0.99
CA ARG A 67 14.70 2.72 0.15
C ARG A 67 13.88 1.44 0.07
N ALA A 68 13.46 1.07 -1.14
CA ALA A 68 12.78 -0.20 -1.37
C ALA A 68 13.84 -1.31 -1.45
N THR A 69 13.56 -2.45 -0.81
CA THR A 69 14.54 -3.54 -0.71
C THR A 69 14.14 -4.78 -1.48
N LYS A 70 12.85 -5.12 -1.48
CA LYS A 70 12.38 -6.30 -2.23
C LYS A 70 10.88 -6.28 -2.43
N VAL A 71 10.43 -7.00 -3.46
CA VAL A 71 9.02 -7.27 -3.67
C VAL A 71 8.64 -8.42 -2.75
N ILE A 72 7.55 -8.25 -1.99
CA ILE A 72 7.13 -9.25 -1.01
C ILE A 72 5.77 -9.86 -1.31
N GLY A 73 5.05 -9.35 -2.29
CA GLY A 73 3.76 -9.92 -2.66
C GLY A 73 3.13 -9.23 -3.84
N LEU A 74 2.16 -9.92 -4.42
CA LEU A 74 1.35 -9.43 -5.53
C LEU A 74 -0.10 -9.76 -5.23
N THR A 75 -1.01 -8.88 -5.63
CA THR A 75 -2.44 -9.15 -5.55
C THR A 75 -3.11 -8.76 -6.86
N ASN A 76 -4.23 -9.43 -7.13
CA ASN A 76 -5.07 -9.15 -8.30
C ASN A 76 -6.38 -8.57 -7.76
N ASP A 77 -6.61 -7.29 -8.02
CA ASP A 77 -7.65 -6.53 -7.34
C ASP A 77 -8.68 -6.01 -8.32
N LYS A 78 -9.88 -6.56 -8.26
CA LYS A 78 -10.98 -6.19 -9.15
C LYS A 78 -11.97 -5.30 -8.41
N PHE A 79 -12.29 -4.17 -9.01
CA PHE A 79 -13.28 -3.23 -8.51
C PHE A 79 -14.39 -3.12 -9.56
N PRO A 80 -15.27 -4.13 -9.65
CA PRO A 80 -16.27 -4.17 -10.74
C PRO A 80 -17.23 -2.99 -10.72
N GLU A 81 -17.57 -2.49 -9.55
CA GLU A 81 -18.50 -1.36 -9.43
C GLU A 81 -17.92 -0.06 -10.01
N LEU A 82 -16.60 0.05 -10.06
CA LEU A 82 -15.91 1.21 -10.60
C LEU A 82 -15.30 0.92 -11.97
N ASN A 83 -15.50 -0.29 -12.47
CA ASN A 83 -14.92 -0.76 -13.74
C ASN A 83 -13.38 -0.56 -13.73
N LYS A 84 -12.75 -0.95 -12.63
CA LYS A 84 -11.30 -0.84 -12.47
C LYS A 84 -10.71 -2.17 -12.07
N HIS A 85 -9.49 -2.42 -12.54
CA HIS A 85 -8.78 -3.64 -12.26
C HIS A 85 -7.30 -3.30 -12.07
N TYR A 86 -6.72 -3.74 -10.95
CA TYR A 86 -5.32 -3.49 -10.63
C TYR A 86 -4.59 -4.78 -10.33
N VAL A 87 -3.33 -4.83 -10.73
CA VAL A 87 -2.36 -5.76 -10.18
C VAL A 87 -1.51 -4.91 -9.24
N THR A 88 -1.45 -5.27 -7.98
CA THR A 88 -0.71 -4.50 -6.98
C THR A 88 0.55 -5.24 -6.57
N VAL A 89 1.66 -4.54 -6.62
CA VAL A 89 2.96 -5.03 -6.20
C VAL A 89 3.27 -4.41 -4.85
N PHE A 90 3.56 -5.25 -3.85
CA PHE A 90 3.91 -4.79 -2.51
C PHE A 90 5.42 -4.87 -2.34
N THR A 91 6.02 -3.78 -1.90
CA THR A 91 7.47 -3.70 -1.71
C THR A 91 7.80 -3.41 -0.26
N ARG A 92 8.80 -4.08 0.25
CA ARG A 92 9.33 -3.78 1.58
C ARG A 92 10.26 -2.57 1.47
N CYS A 93 10.06 -1.60 2.38
CA CYS A 93 10.80 -0.35 2.34
C CYS A 93 11.23 0.06 3.75
N VAL A 94 12.32 0.81 3.82
CA VAL A 94 12.79 1.41 5.06
C VAL A 94 13.05 2.89 4.83
N ARG A 95 12.90 3.70 5.88
CA ARG A 95 13.23 5.13 5.79
C ARG A 95 14.76 5.28 5.70
N LYS A 96 15.20 6.20 4.88
CA LYS A 96 16.62 6.52 4.81
C LYS A 96 17.08 7.23 6.08
N ASP A 97 16.20 8.01 6.68
CA ASP A 97 16.44 8.66 7.98
C ASP A 97 15.36 8.18 8.95
N ALA A 98 15.78 7.42 9.96
CA ALA A 98 14.88 6.84 10.95
C ALA A 98 14.12 7.89 11.76
N ASN A 99 14.61 9.13 11.81
CA ASN A 99 13.96 10.21 12.55
C ASN A 99 12.96 10.99 11.70
N GLN A 100 12.89 10.73 10.41
CA GLN A 100 11.95 11.42 9.55
C GLN A 100 10.55 10.86 9.76
N GLU A 101 9.58 11.74 10.01
CA GLU A 101 8.18 11.34 10.19
C GLU A 101 7.36 11.71 8.96
N PRO A 102 6.30 10.94 8.65
CA PRO A 102 5.47 11.23 7.50
C PRO A 102 4.66 12.50 7.69
N GLN A 103 4.42 13.19 6.59
CA GLN A 103 3.58 14.37 6.54
C GLN A 103 2.37 14.10 5.66
N ARG A 104 1.29 14.81 5.91
CA ARG A 104 0.09 14.71 5.09
C ARG A 104 0.20 15.71 3.94
N LEU A 105 0.90 15.33 2.87
CA LEU A 105 1.17 16.23 1.75
C LEU A 105 0.03 16.29 0.73
N GLU A 106 -0.84 15.27 0.70
CA GLU A 106 -2.00 15.23 -0.19
C GLU A 106 -3.28 15.07 0.62
N PRO A 107 -3.72 16.14 1.30
CA PRO A 107 -4.86 16.05 2.22
C PRO A 107 -6.18 15.70 1.55
N ASN A 108 -6.28 15.87 0.23
CA ASN A 108 -7.45 15.45 -0.54
C ASN A 108 -7.46 13.94 -0.81
N LYS A 109 -6.36 13.26 -0.59
CA LYS A 109 -6.21 11.82 -0.88
C LYS A 109 -6.12 10.95 0.35
N CYS A 110 -5.74 11.52 1.49
CA CYS A 110 -5.49 10.74 2.71
C CYS A 110 -5.79 11.59 3.95
N GLU A 111 -6.41 10.97 4.96
CA GLU A 111 -6.70 11.64 6.22
C GLU A 111 -5.46 11.90 7.08
N GLY A 112 -4.38 11.17 6.78
CA GLY A 112 -3.12 11.24 7.53
C GLY A 112 -2.51 9.87 7.65
N TRP A 113 -1.30 9.80 8.16
CA TRP A 113 -0.52 8.56 8.26
C TRP A 113 -0.35 8.17 9.71
N SER A 114 -0.40 6.84 9.97
CA SER A 114 -0.24 6.27 11.29
C SER A 114 0.66 5.06 11.23
N TRP A 115 1.36 4.80 12.31
CA TRP A 115 2.17 3.59 12.47
C TRP A 115 1.32 2.54 13.19
N LYS A 116 1.12 1.37 12.60
CA LYS A 116 0.35 0.27 13.20
C LYS A 116 1.16 -1.00 13.12
N SER A 117 1.02 -1.86 14.14
CA SER A 117 1.70 -3.16 14.11
C SER A 117 1.08 -4.02 12.99
N TRP A 118 1.85 -4.94 12.48
CA TRP A 118 1.34 -5.89 11.49
C TRP A 118 0.16 -6.69 12.05
N GLN A 119 0.22 -7.02 13.35
CA GLN A 119 -0.85 -7.73 14.02
C GLN A 119 -2.15 -6.91 14.03
N GLU A 120 -2.07 -5.61 14.30
CA GLU A 120 -3.24 -4.72 14.21
C GLU A 120 -3.81 -4.70 12.80
N ILE A 121 -2.94 -4.60 11.78
CA ILE A 121 -3.39 -4.58 10.39
C ILE A 121 -4.09 -5.90 10.05
N LYS A 122 -3.52 -7.03 10.44
CA LYS A 122 -4.15 -8.33 10.20
C LYS A 122 -5.52 -8.43 10.88
N SER A 123 -5.66 -7.84 12.07
CA SER A 123 -6.93 -7.89 12.78
C SER A 123 -8.03 -7.07 12.11
N MET A 124 -7.67 -6.14 11.23
CA MET A 124 -8.63 -5.35 10.46
C MET A 124 -9.18 -6.12 9.26
N ALA A 125 -8.56 -7.25 8.91
CA ALA A 125 -9.03 -8.10 7.83
C ALA A 125 -10.09 -9.08 8.35
N ASN A 126 -10.94 -9.58 7.45
CA ASN A 126 -11.89 -10.66 7.76
C ASN A 126 -12.87 -10.37 8.89
N ARG A 127 -13.32 -9.14 9.03
CA ARG A 127 -14.31 -8.85 10.06
C ARG A 127 -15.66 -9.41 9.66
N GLU A 128 -16.21 -10.23 10.54
CA GLU A 128 -17.52 -10.86 10.34
C GLU A 128 -18.67 -9.84 10.32
N SER A 129 -18.43 -8.64 10.80
CA SER A 129 -19.42 -7.58 10.85
C SER A 129 -19.76 -6.98 9.48
N GLY A 130 -19.10 -7.44 8.41
CA GLY A 130 -19.38 -6.97 7.06
C GLY A 130 -18.80 -5.60 6.71
N SER A 131 -18.13 -4.93 7.63
CA SER A 131 -17.47 -3.67 7.33
C SER A 131 -16.01 -3.93 6.97
N GLN A 132 -15.68 -3.74 5.71
CA GLN A 132 -14.30 -3.84 5.24
C GLN A 132 -13.55 -2.59 5.70
N GLU A 133 -12.49 -2.77 6.48
CA GLU A 133 -11.65 -1.67 6.94
C GLU A 133 -10.44 -1.45 6.04
N LEU A 134 -9.89 -2.54 5.50
CA LEU A 134 -8.70 -2.45 4.65
C LEU A 134 -9.07 -2.20 3.19
N PHE A 135 -8.26 -1.38 2.53
CA PHE A 135 -8.35 -1.21 1.09
C PHE A 135 -8.14 -2.59 0.43
N LEU A 136 -8.90 -2.87 -0.62
CA LEU A 136 -8.95 -4.22 -1.21
C LEU A 136 -7.58 -4.86 -1.46
N PRO A 137 -6.59 -4.15 -2.05
CA PRO A 137 -5.27 -4.77 -2.23
C PRO A 137 -4.64 -5.24 -0.92
N VAL A 138 -4.79 -4.47 0.15
CA VAL A 138 -4.24 -4.84 1.46
C VAL A 138 -4.99 -6.04 2.02
N GLU A 139 -6.33 -6.02 1.89
CA GLU A 139 -7.16 -7.15 2.32
C GLU A 139 -6.75 -8.43 1.61
N ASN A 140 -6.57 -8.34 0.29
CA ASN A 140 -6.15 -9.49 -0.51
C ASN A 140 -4.76 -9.98 -0.12
N LEU A 141 -3.83 -9.06 0.15
CA LEU A 141 -2.48 -9.44 0.59
C LEU A 141 -2.53 -10.25 1.89
N VAL A 142 -3.28 -9.76 2.87
CA VAL A 142 -3.40 -10.42 4.17
C VAL A 142 -4.05 -11.80 4.03
N ARG A 143 -5.14 -11.87 3.27
CA ARG A 143 -5.88 -13.12 3.10
C ARG A 143 -5.10 -14.17 2.34
N GLU A 144 -4.41 -13.79 1.29
CA GLU A 144 -3.71 -14.72 0.41
C GLU A 144 -2.35 -15.12 0.95
N ASN A 145 -1.83 -14.38 1.94
CA ASN A 145 -0.51 -14.62 2.51
C ASN A 145 -0.59 -14.64 4.04
N PRO A 146 -1.33 -15.61 4.62
CA PRO A 146 -1.53 -15.62 6.07
C PRO A 146 -0.27 -15.83 6.88
N GLN A 147 0.79 -16.34 6.23
CA GLN A 147 2.08 -16.56 6.90
C GLN A 147 3.06 -15.41 6.73
N LEU A 148 2.65 -14.37 6.02
CA LEU A 148 3.50 -13.20 5.82
C LEU A 148 3.72 -12.52 7.17
N ASP A 149 4.98 -12.33 7.54
CA ASP A 149 5.37 -11.71 8.80
C ASP A 149 6.18 -10.46 8.50
N MET A 150 5.64 -9.32 8.89
CA MET A 150 6.28 -8.03 8.68
C MET A 150 7.07 -7.57 9.90
N GLU A 151 6.94 -8.28 10.99
CA GLU A 151 7.59 -7.88 12.24
C GLU A 151 9.04 -8.34 12.33
N THR A 152 9.38 -9.37 11.57
CA THR A 152 10.77 -9.82 11.55
C THR A 152 11.57 -8.94 10.62
N SER A 153 12.56 -8.28 11.15
CA SER A 153 13.53 -7.55 10.35
C SER A 153 14.47 -8.56 9.70
N SER A 154 14.02 -9.20 8.65
CA SER A 154 14.96 -9.94 7.84
C SER A 154 15.64 -8.96 6.91
N SER A 155 16.87 -8.77 7.13
CA SER A 155 17.74 -8.00 6.25
C SER A 155 17.67 -8.56 4.82
#